data_cf4514e184ddfe651ef930f1a20ba489
#
_entry.id   cf4514e184ddfe651ef930f1a20ba489
#
_cell.length_a   1.000
_cell.length_b   1.000
_cell.length_c   1.000
_cell.angle_alpha   90.00
_cell.angle_beta   90.00
_cell.angle_gamma   90.00
#
_symmetry.space_group_name_H-M   'P 1'
#
loop_
_entity.id
_entity.type
_entity.pdbx_description
1 polymer ?
#
loop_
_entity_poly.entity_id
_entity_poly.type
_entity_poly.pdbx_seq_one_letter_code
_entity_poly.pdbx_strand_id
1 'polypeptide(L)'
;PAWFLGKYPEKKIIQTAHTAELATGFGRKVRNLFQDEAFQKIFPDVSLRSDSKAAGRWNTNKGGDYFSIGVGGAVTGKGADLLIIDDPHSEQDAQAGAYNPEVFDRVYEWYTSGPRQRLQPGGAICIVMTRWHKRDLTGQILKSSIQREGSDDWEIIQFPALMPSGHPLWPEFWSEKELVTLRNELPVSKWQAQYQQDPTSEEGAIVKREWWNVWEKDSPPLCQFIIQSWDTAFLKTQRSDFSACTTWGVFINEETNNYELILLDAYQERLEFPELKKVAYEYY
;
A
#
# COMPACT_ATOMS: atom_id res chain seq x y z
N PRO A 1 3.67 12.48 15.93
CA PRO A 1 3.57 13.96 16.04
C PRO A 1 4.13 14.52 17.34
N ALA A 2 3.74 13.98 18.53
CA ALA A 2 4.17 14.52 19.83
C ALA A 2 5.70 14.53 19.98
N TRP A 3 6.38 13.41 19.71
CA TRP A 3 7.83 13.34 19.75
C TRP A 3 8.50 14.32 18.78
N PHE A 4 7.97 14.45 17.57
CA PHE A 4 8.48 15.39 16.56
C PHE A 4 8.43 16.83 17.06
N LEU A 5 7.27 17.27 17.58
CA LEU A 5 7.14 18.62 18.16
C LEU A 5 7.83 18.79 19.51
N GLY A 6 8.08 17.71 20.24
CA GLY A 6 8.93 17.73 21.41
C GLY A 6 10.38 18.06 21.05
N LYS A 7 10.89 17.42 20.00
CA LYS A 7 12.26 17.60 19.50
C LYS A 7 12.45 18.87 18.68
N TYR A 8 11.42 19.27 17.91
CA TYR A 8 11.42 20.42 17.00
C TYR A 8 10.20 21.30 17.28
N PRO A 9 10.15 22.01 18.40
CA PRO A 9 8.93 22.64 18.89
C PRO A 9 8.48 23.88 18.09
N GLU A 10 9.29 24.37 17.16
CA GLU A 10 8.98 25.46 16.22
C GLU A 10 8.38 24.97 14.90
N LYS A 11 8.44 23.64 14.65
CA LYS A 11 8.01 23.04 13.39
C LYS A 11 6.50 22.94 13.27
N LYS A 12 6.01 22.76 12.05
CA LYS A 12 4.59 22.70 11.71
C LYS A 12 4.20 21.33 11.22
N ILE A 13 3.09 20.81 11.75
CA ILE A 13 2.50 19.53 11.33
C ILE A 13 1.13 19.78 10.73
N ILE A 14 0.88 19.18 9.57
CA ILE A 14 -0.47 18.91 9.07
C ILE A 14 -0.70 17.41 9.19
N GLN A 15 -1.74 17.01 9.91
CA GLN A 15 -2.17 15.62 10.01
C GLN A 15 -3.56 15.45 9.40
N THR A 16 -3.73 14.45 8.54
CA THR A 16 -5.00 14.18 7.86
C THR A 16 -5.48 12.76 8.12
N ALA A 17 -6.78 12.54 8.04
CA ALA A 17 -7.42 11.22 8.02
C ALA A 17 -8.64 11.28 7.09
N HIS A 18 -9.27 10.14 6.80
CA HIS A 18 -10.43 10.11 5.89
C HIS A 18 -11.60 10.98 6.36
N THR A 19 -11.79 11.18 7.68
CA THR A 19 -12.79 12.13 8.21
C THR A 19 -12.15 13.21 9.07
N ALA A 20 -12.82 14.38 9.14
CA ALA A 20 -12.40 15.47 10.02
C ALA A 20 -12.51 15.09 11.51
N GLU A 21 -13.50 14.25 11.86
CA GLU A 21 -13.70 13.77 13.22
C GLU A 21 -12.52 12.91 13.71
N LEU A 22 -12.10 11.93 12.88
CA LEU A 22 -10.96 11.09 13.17
C LEU A 22 -9.68 11.91 13.30
N ALA A 23 -9.41 12.81 12.35
CA ALA A 23 -8.25 13.70 12.37
C ALA A 23 -8.23 14.58 13.64
N THR A 24 -9.39 15.13 14.04
CA THR A 24 -9.53 15.91 15.27
C THR A 24 -9.30 15.06 16.52
N GLY A 25 -9.74 13.80 16.47
CA GLY A 25 -9.51 12.81 17.54
C GLY A 25 -8.01 12.57 17.77
N PHE A 26 -7.24 12.40 16.70
CA PHE A 26 -5.79 12.32 16.77
C PHE A 26 -5.17 13.61 17.32
N GLY A 27 -5.60 14.77 16.83
CA GLY A 27 -5.13 16.06 17.34
C GLY A 27 -5.33 16.22 18.84
N ARG A 28 -6.48 15.76 19.36
CA ARG A 28 -6.77 15.74 20.80
C ARG A 28 -5.82 14.83 21.57
N LYS A 29 -5.59 13.61 21.07
CA LYS A 29 -4.65 12.67 21.71
C LYS A 29 -3.23 13.23 21.75
N VAL A 30 -2.74 13.75 20.61
CA VAL A 30 -1.41 14.36 20.54
C VAL A 30 -1.30 15.56 21.49
N ARG A 31 -2.32 16.45 21.49
CA ARG A 31 -2.36 17.60 22.40
C ARG A 31 -2.27 17.19 23.87
N ASN A 32 -3.02 16.15 24.26
CA ASN A 32 -3.06 15.69 25.64
C ASN A 32 -1.71 15.13 26.11
N LEU A 33 -0.92 14.51 25.20
CA LEU A 33 0.42 14.05 25.51
C LEU A 33 1.36 15.18 25.98
N PHE A 34 1.14 16.42 25.53
CA PHE A 34 1.94 17.57 26.02
C PHE A 34 1.70 17.90 27.50
N GLN A 35 0.63 17.38 28.12
CA GLN A 35 0.32 17.53 29.54
C GLN A 35 0.72 16.29 30.35
N ASP A 36 1.19 15.24 29.70
CA ASP A 36 1.64 14.01 30.33
C ASP A 36 2.99 14.22 31.03
N GLU A 37 3.14 13.69 32.25
CA GLU A 37 4.36 13.81 33.02
C GLU A 37 5.57 13.18 32.32
N ALA A 38 5.40 12.07 31.63
CA ALA A 38 6.48 11.42 30.89
C ALA A 38 6.96 12.30 29.74
N PHE A 39 6.04 12.94 29.01
CA PHE A 39 6.39 13.89 27.96
C PHE A 39 7.16 15.08 28.52
N GLN A 40 6.68 15.66 29.62
CA GLN A 40 7.32 16.82 30.28
C GLN A 40 8.71 16.49 30.85
N LYS A 41 8.91 15.24 31.28
CA LYS A 41 10.26 14.78 31.71
C LYS A 41 11.25 14.72 30.56
N ILE A 42 10.79 14.36 29.36
CA ILE A 42 11.64 14.24 28.16
C ILE A 42 11.84 15.61 27.49
N PHE A 43 10.79 16.44 27.45
CA PHE A 43 10.78 17.75 26.80
C PHE A 43 10.32 18.86 27.75
N PRO A 44 11.09 19.21 28.81
CA PRO A 44 10.64 20.10 29.90
C PRO A 44 10.34 21.53 29.44
N ASP A 45 10.98 21.99 28.35
CA ASP A 45 10.82 23.35 27.82
C ASP A 45 9.72 23.50 26.80
N VAL A 46 9.03 22.40 26.47
CA VAL A 46 7.98 22.35 25.41
C VAL A 46 6.61 22.19 26.03
N SER A 47 5.74 23.17 25.79
CA SER A 47 4.36 23.17 26.28
C SER A 47 3.40 23.71 25.23
N LEU A 48 2.12 23.58 25.51
CA LEU A 48 1.08 24.21 24.69
C LEU A 48 1.00 25.70 24.98
N ARG A 49 0.81 26.49 23.94
CA ARG A 49 0.52 27.92 24.08
C ARG A 49 -0.86 28.09 24.74
N SER A 50 -0.95 29.01 25.71
CA SER A 50 -2.13 29.16 26.58
C SER A 50 -3.43 29.51 25.83
N ASP A 51 -3.29 30.25 24.74
CA ASP A 51 -4.39 30.79 23.92
C ASP A 51 -4.72 29.91 22.67
N SER A 52 -4.08 28.76 22.51
CA SER A 52 -4.22 27.92 21.30
C SER A 52 -4.26 26.43 21.66
N LYS A 53 -5.42 25.93 22.11
CA LYS A 53 -5.59 24.56 22.64
C LYS A 53 -6.82 23.81 22.06
N ALA A 54 -7.30 24.19 20.89
CA ALA A 54 -8.41 23.47 20.24
C ALA A 54 -8.00 22.04 19.87
N ALA A 55 -8.94 21.09 19.84
CA ALA A 55 -8.63 19.68 19.64
C ALA A 55 -7.88 19.40 18.32
N GLY A 56 -8.31 20.02 17.23
CA GLY A 56 -7.71 19.83 15.90
C GLY A 56 -6.71 20.89 15.49
N ARG A 57 -6.49 21.93 16.34
CA ARG A 57 -5.56 23.02 16.03
C ARG A 57 -4.99 23.63 17.30
N TRP A 58 -3.70 23.57 17.44
CA TRP A 58 -3.01 24.13 18.60
C TRP A 58 -1.55 24.47 18.27
N ASN A 59 -0.95 25.30 19.11
CA ASN A 59 0.41 25.75 18.95
C ASN A 59 1.27 25.38 20.16
N THR A 60 2.55 25.16 19.92
CA THR A 60 3.55 25.08 20.99
C THR A 60 3.94 26.48 21.50
N ASN A 61 4.49 26.55 22.69
CA ASN A 61 5.06 27.78 23.26
C ASN A 61 6.30 28.28 22.48
N LYS A 62 6.83 27.51 21.57
CA LYS A 62 7.99 27.85 20.72
C LYS A 62 7.59 28.21 19.28
N GLY A 63 6.30 28.35 18.99
CA GLY A 63 5.80 28.79 17.68
C GLY A 63 5.45 27.67 16.70
N GLY A 64 5.58 26.41 17.09
CA GLY A 64 5.11 25.30 16.27
C GLY A 64 3.59 25.29 16.12
N ASP A 65 3.10 24.74 15.02
CA ASP A 65 1.67 24.64 14.69
C ASP A 65 1.30 23.18 14.39
N TYR A 66 0.26 22.71 15.04
CA TYR A 66 -0.38 21.44 14.72
C TYR A 66 -1.77 21.74 14.17
N PHE A 67 -2.06 21.18 12.99
CA PHE A 67 -3.32 21.33 12.32
C PHE A 67 -3.81 19.98 11.80
N SER A 68 -5.03 19.58 12.18
CA SER A 68 -5.66 18.36 11.69
C SER A 68 -6.86 18.65 10.82
N ILE A 69 -7.06 17.81 9.78
CA ILE A 69 -8.13 17.99 8.80
C ILE A 69 -8.50 16.63 8.15
N GLY A 70 -9.76 16.49 7.76
CA GLY A 70 -10.21 15.36 6.95
C GLY A 70 -9.82 15.49 5.48
N VAL A 71 -9.77 14.35 4.77
CA VAL A 71 -9.61 14.31 3.32
C VAL A 71 -10.69 15.19 2.65
N GLY A 72 -10.32 15.92 1.60
CA GLY A 72 -11.17 16.91 0.95
C GLY A 72 -11.21 18.28 1.63
N GLY A 73 -10.68 18.40 2.85
CA GLY A 73 -10.65 19.68 3.57
C GLY A 73 -9.63 20.65 3.03
N ALA A 74 -9.86 21.95 3.29
CA ALA A 74 -9.01 23.05 2.79
C ALA A 74 -7.77 23.25 3.69
N VAL A 75 -6.60 23.22 3.11
CA VAL A 75 -5.30 23.49 3.76
C VAL A 75 -4.69 24.84 3.36
N THR A 76 -5.47 25.71 2.73
CA THR A 76 -5.02 27.03 2.28
C THR A 76 -4.49 27.86 3.44
N GLY A 77 -3.37 28.55 3.23
CA GLY A 77 -2.73 29.38 4.27
C GLY A 77 -1.98 28.60 5.36
N LYS A 78 -1.84 27.27 5.21
CA LYS A 78 -1.04 26.43 6.09
C LYS A 78 0.30 26.06 5.44
N GLY A 79 1.30 25.78 6.28
CA GLY A 79 2.56 25.18 5.87
C GLY A 79 2.84 23.97 6.75
N ALA A 80 3.59 23.00 6.25
CA ALA A 80 3.98 21.80 6.98
C ALA A 80 5.47 21.49 6.81
N ASP A 81 6.15 21.28 7.91
CA ASP A 81 7.47 20.63 7.94
C ASP A 81 7.30 19.10 7.97
N LEU A 82 6.16 18.63 8.48
CA LEU A 82 5.76 17.22 8.46
C LEU A 82 4.28 17.13 8.07
N LEU A 83 4.02 16.48 6.95
CA LEU A 83 2.68 16.11 6.51
C LEU A 83 2.44 14.64 6.86
N ILE A 84 1.42 14.37 7.68
CA ILE A 84 1.01 13.02 8.03
C ILE A 84 -0.36 12.75 7.39
N ILE A 85 -0.46 11.68 6.64
CA ILE A 85 -1.70 11.18 6.04
C ILE A 85 -1.98 9.81 6.62
N ASP A 86 -3.02 9.71 7.43
CA ASP A 86 -3.38 8.52 8.18
C ASP A 86 -4.74 8.00 7.70
N ASP A 87 -4.76 6.79 7.15
CA ASP A 87 -5.93 6.14 6.58
C ASP A 87 -6.80 7.09 5.73
N PRO A 88 -6.31 7.57 4.56
CA PRO A 88 -7.03 8.53 3.73
C PRO A 88 -8.27 7.95 3.03
N HIS A 89 -8.42 6.64 3.02
CA HIS A 89 -9.55 5.91 2.45
C HIS A 89 -10.33 5.16 3.54
N SER A 90 -11.63 5.01 3.34
CA SER A 90 -12.53 4.23 4.18
C SER A 90 -12.96 2.94 3.49
N GLU A 91 -13.61 2.03 4.26
CA GLU A 91 -14.25 0.85 3.69
C GLU A 91 -15.35 1.22 2.67
N GLN A 92 -16.02 2.35 2.87
CA GLN A 92 -17.03 2.86 1.96
C GLN A 92 -16.41 3.31 0.62
N ASP A 93 -15.23 3.96 0.67
CA ASP A 93 -14.47 4.29 -0.53
C ASP A 93 -14.04 3.02 -1.27
N ALA A 94 -13.61 2.00 -0.55
CA ALA A 94 -13.22 0.72 -1.13
C ALA A 94 -14.40 -0.01 -1.80
N GLN A 95 -15.58 0.00 -1.16
CA GLN A 95 -16.80 -0.57 -1.75
C GLN A 95 -17.25 0.19 -2.99
N ALA A 96 -17.26 1.52 -2.93
CA ALA A 96 -17.59 2.35 -4.08
C ALA A 96 -16.57 2.20 -5.21
N GLY A 97 -15.28 2.09 -4.86
CA GLY A 97 -14.17 1.95 -5.78
C GLY A 97 -14.14 0.65 -6.57
N ALA A 98 -14.81 -0.41 -6.07
CA ALA A 98 -15.00 -1.65 -6.83
C ALA A 98 -15.85 -1.45 -8.09
N TYR A 99 -16.74 -0.47 -8.09
CA TYR A 99 -17.61 -0.14 -9.24
C TYR A 99 -17.21 1.17 -9.92
N ASN A 100 -16.60 2.09 -9.18
CA ASN A 100 -16.16 3.39 -9.68
C ASN A 100 -14.79 3.76 -9.10
N PRO A 101 -13.67 3.38 -9.75
CA PRO A 101 -12.31 3.69 -9.30
C PRO A 101 -11.98 5.20 -9.18
N GLU A 102 -12.78 6.10 -9.73
CA GLU A 102 -12.60 7.57 -9.61
C GLU A 102 -12.70 8.06 -8.16
N VAL A 103 -13.28 7.25 -7.25
CA VAL A 103 -13.29 7.54 -5.81
C VAL A 103 -11.87 7.70 -5.27
N PHE A 104 -10.96 6.84 -5.72
CA PHE A 104 -9.54 6.91 -5.32
C PHE A 104 -8.83 8.11 -5.97
N ASP A 105 -9.17 8.44 -7.21
CA ASP A 105 -8.58 9.57 -7.93
C ASP A 105 -8.87 10.90 -7.24
N ARG A 106 -10.05 11.06 -6.63
CA ARG A 106 -10.38 12.27 -5.86
C ARG A 106 -9.46 12.49 -4.67
N VAL A 107 -9.05 11.43 -3.99
CA VAL A 107 -8.11 11.53 -2.86
C VAL A 107 -6.72 11.90 -3.36
N TYR A 108 -6.28 11.33 -4.48
CA TYR A 108 -5.00 11.69 -5.09
C TYR A 108 -4.99 13.14 -5.61
N GLU A 109 -6.08 13.59 -6.24
CA GLU A 109 -6.24 14.98 -6.70
C GLU A 109 -6.20 15.96 -5.52
N TRP A 110 -6.93 15.66 -4.43
CA TRP A 110 -6.88 16.45 -3.20
C TRP A 110 -5.46 16.51 -2.62
N TYR A 111 -4.75 15.37 -2.57
CA TYR A 111 -3.37 15.30 -2.09
C TYR A 111 -2.45 16.20 -2.92
N THR A 112 -2.50 16.10 -4.23
CA THR A 112 -1.59 16.83 -5.13
C THR A 112 -1.93 18.32 -5.23
N SER A 113 -3.21 18.69 -5.21
CA SER A 113 -3.66 20.09 -5.32
C SER A 113 -3.60 20.86 -4.00
N GLY A 114 -3.64 20.17 -2.86
CA GLY A 114 -3.71 20.76 -1.53
C GLY A 114 -2.50 20.43 -0.64
N PRO A 115 -2.55 19.35 0.13
CA PRO A 115 -1.56 19.04 1.19
C PRO A 115 -0.12 18.98 0.70
N ARG A 116 0.13 18.34 -0.46
CA ARG A 116 1.48 18.24 -1.03
C ARG A 116 2.13 19.61 -1.27
N GLN A 117 1.34 20.57 -1.71
CA GLN A 117 1.81 21.95 -1.98
C GLN A 117 2.05 22.78 -0.71
N ARG A 118 1.69 22.26 0.45
CA ARG A 118 1.92 22.92 1.75
C ARG A 118 3.24 22.53 2.39
N LEU A 119 3.91 21.52 1.83
CA LEU A 119 5.19 21.08 2.37
C LEU A 119 6.24 22.19 2.23
N GLN A 120 6.89 22.51 3.34
CA GLN A 120 7.99 23.47 3.37
C GLN A 120 9.25 22.84 2.76
N PRO A 121 10.21 23.63 2.26
CA PRO A 121 11.50 23.11 1.83
C PRO A 121 12.17 22.27 2.92
N GLY A 122 12.58 21.04 2.58
CA GLY A 122 13.15 20.08 3.52
C GLY A 122 12.12 19.40 4.44
N GLY A 123 10.83 19.63 4.22
CA GLY A 123 9.76 18.91 4.93
C GLY A 123 9.62 17.46 4.47
N ALA A 124 9.00 16.63 5.32
CA ALA A 124 8.78 15.22 5.07
C ALA A 124 7.28 14.88 4.97
N ILE A 125 6.98 13.80 4.26
CA ILE A 125 5.63 13.23 4.16
C ILE A 125 5.67 11.83 4.76
N CYS A 126 4.70 11.51 5.62
CA CYS A 126 4.49 10.18 6.17
C CYS A 126 3.05 9.75 5.84
N ILE A 127 2.91 8.68 5.08
CA ILE A 127 1.61 8.08 4.75
C ILE A 127 1.51 6.74 5.47
N VAL A 128 0.50 6.60 6.31
CA VAL A 128 0.18 5.35 7.02
C VAL A 128 -1.21 4.94 6.57
N MET A 129 -1.35 3.78 5.99
CA MET A 129 -2.66 3.31 5.55
C MET A 129 -2.68 1.80 5.31
N THR A 130 -3.85 1.22 5.47
CA THR A 130 -4.19 -0.08 4.88
C THR A 130 -4.34 0.09 3.37
N ARG A 131 -3.83 -0.88 2.60
CA ARG A 131 -4.04 -0.89 1.15
C ARG A 131 -5.46 -1.37 0.84
N TRP A 132 -6.07 -0.76 -0.15
CA TRP A 132 -7.44 -1.07 -0.57
C TRP A 132 -7.53 -1.45 -2.05
N HIS A 133 -6.79 -0.75 -2.90
CA HIS A 133 -6.85 -0.90 -4.34
C HIS A 133 -5.55 -0.46 -4.99
N LYS A 134 -5.24 -0.89 -6.22
CA LYS A 134 -4.06 -0.42 -6.98
C LYS A 134 -4.08 1.08 -7.26
N ARG A 135 -5.27 1.70 -7.30
CA ARG A 135 -5.47 3.14 -7.48
C ARG A 135 -5.68 3.90 -6.17
N ASP A 136 -5.48 3.29 -5.01
CA ASP A 136 -5.48 4.03 -3.75
C ASP A 136 -4.34 5.06 -3.72
N LEU A 137 -4.35 5.96 -2.73
CA LEU A 137 -3.38 7.06 -2.67
C LEU A 137 -1.95 6.58 -2.82
N THR A 138 -1.55 5.55 -2.05
CA THR A 138 -0.19 4.99 -2.12
C THR A 138 0.10 4.41 -3.50
N GLY A 139 -0.84 3.66 -4.09
CA GLY A 139 -0.67 3.08 -5.42
C GLY A 139 -0.45 4.13 -6.50
N GLN A 140 -1.18 5.23 -6.46
CA GLN A 140 -1.02 6.33 -7.43
C GLN A 140 0.28 7.12 -7.21
N ILE A 141 0.68 7.37 -5.95
CA ILE A 141 1.97 8.00 -5.63
C ILE A 141 3.12 7.16 -6.15
N LEU A 142 3.14 5.85 -5.86
CA LEU A 142 4.21 4.96 -6.31
C LEU A 142 4.25 4.84 -7.83
N LYS A 143 3.10 4.71 -8.48
CA LYS A 143 3.03 4.74 -9.94
C LYS A 143 3.59 6.03 -10.52
N SER A 144 3.23 7.18 -9.96
CA SER A 144 3.74 8.49 -10.39
C SER A 144 5.25 8.62 -10.16
N SER A 145 5.77 8.10 -9.05
CA SER A 145 7.21 8.17 -8.74
C SER A 145 8.07 7.31 -9.67
N ILE A 146 7.54 6.19 -10.17
CA ILE A 146 8.21 5.36 -11.17
C ILE A 146 8.22 6.03 -12.54
N GLN A 147 7.11 6.68 -12.91
CA GLN A 147 6.92 7.23 -14.26
C GLN A 147 7.59 8.58 -14.48
N ARG A 148 7.95 9.30 -13.42
CA ARG A 148 8.48 10.66 -13.50
C ARG A 148 9.88 10.75 -12.92
N GLU A 149 10.83 11.02 -13.77
CA GLU A 149 12.21 11.30 -13.37
C GLU A 149 12.26 12.55 -12.47
N GLY A 150 13.01 12.47 -11.35
CA GLY A 150 13.07 13.56 -10.37
C GLY A 150 11.87 13.68 -9.42
N SER A 151 11.00 12.67 -9.35
CA SER A 151 9.96 12.58 -8.31
C SER A 151 10.55 12.37 -6.91
N ASP A 152 9.72 12.59 -5.87
CA ASP A 152 10.11 12.33 -4.47
C ASP A 152 10.61 10.87 -4.31
N ASP A 153 11.65 10.70 -3.51
CA ASP A 153 12.16 9.38 -3.14
C ASP A 153 11.38 8.84 -1.94
N TRP A 154 10.70 7.71 -2.13
CA TRP A 154 9.84 7.11 -1.12
C TRP A 154 10.47 5.87 -0.51
N GLU A 155 10.66 5.90 0.80
CA GLU A 155 10.90 4.68 1.57
C GLU A 155 9.56 3.97 1.81
N ILE A 156 9.49 2.69 1.44
CA ILE A 156 8.28 1.88 1.55
C ILE A 156 8.50 0.82 2.62
N ILE A 157 7.66 0.85 3.67
CA ILE A 157 7.65 -0.15 4.73
C ILE A 157 6.32 -0.89 4.65
N GLN A 158 6.37 -2.19 4.38
CA GLN A 158 5.20 -3.05 4.27
C GLN A 158 5.12 -4.03 5.44
N PHE A 159 3.91 -4.20 5.99
CA PHE A 159 3.61 -5.13 7.07
C PHE A 159 2.54 -6.13 6.61
N PRO A 160 2.90 -7.19 5.87
CA PRO A 160 1.94 -8.23 5.49
C PRO A 160 1.57 -9.07 6.71
N ALA A 161 0.32 -9.51 6.80
CA ALA A 161 -0.13 -10.35 7.91
C ALA A 161 0.58 -11.71 7.96
N LEU A 162 0.84 -12.30 6.79
CA LEU A 162 1.68 -13.48 6.61
C LEU A 162 2.94 -13.12 5.85
N MET A 163 4.09 -13.46 6.42
CA MET A 163 5.39 -13.32 5.80
C MET A 163 5.54 -14.27 4.61
N PRO A 164 6.49 -14.07 3.69
CA PRO A 164 6.80 -15.04 2.62
C PRO A 164 7.12 -16.45 3.13
N SER A 165 7.60 -16.59 4.37
CA SER A 165 7.82 -17.87 5.05
C SER A 165 6.53 -18.59 5.45
N GLY A 166 5.35 -17.96 5.31
CA GLY A 166 4.06 -18.46 5.77
C GLY A 166 3.75 -18.14 7.24
N HIS A 167 4.70 -17.63 8.01
CA HIS A 167 4.48 -17.28 9.41
C HIS A 167 3.82 -15.92 9.58
N PRO A 168 2.97 -15.75 10.63
CA PRO A 168 2.42 -14.43 10.98
C PRO A 168 3.53 -13.41 11.25
N LEU A 169 3.30 -12.16 10.81
CA LEU A 169 4.19 -11.05 11.15
C LEU A 169 4.19 -10.76 12.66
N TRP A 170 3.03 -10.93 13.31
CA TRP A 170 2.84 -10.69 14.73
C TRP A 170 2.15 -11.88 15.41
N PRO A 171 2.88 -12.96 15.69
CA PRO A 171 2.33 -14.22 16.19
C PRO A 171 1.72 -14.11 17.60
N GLU A 172 2.12 -13.12 18.41
CA GLU A 172 1.56 -12.87 19.74
C GLU A 172 0.14 -12.30 19.67
N PHE A 173 -0.24 -11.71 18.56
CA PHE A 173 -1.56 -11.10 18.33
C PHE A 173 -2.45 -11.98 17.42
N TRP A 174 -1.89 -12.53 16.34
CA TRP A 174 -2.58 -13.37 15.38
C TRP A 174 -1.87 -14.72 15.22
N SER A 175 -2.53 -15.81 15.56
CA SER A 175 -2.02 -17.16 15.23
C SER A 175 -2.14 -17.41 13.72
N GLU A 176 -1.27 -18.28 13.19
CA GLU A 176 -1.32 -18.74 11.80
C GLU A 176 -2.69 -19.34 11.45
N LYS A 177 -3.28 -20.15 12.36
CA LYS A 177 -4.58 -20.75 12.16
C LYS A 177 -5.70 -19.72 11.98
N GLU A 178 -5.71 -18.67 12.79
CA GLU A 178 -6.70 -17.58 12.68
C GLU A 178 -6.56 -16.82 11.36
N LEU A 179 -5.33 -16.49 10.97
CA LEU A 179 -5.06 -15.82 9.70
C LEU A 179 -5.43 -16.67 8.48
N VAL A 180 -5.18 -17.98 8.53
CA VAL A 180 -5.58 -18.92 7.46
C VAL A 180 -7.11 -19.03 7.40
N THR A 181 -7.79 -19.11 8.54
CA THR A 181 -9.26 -19.11 8.59
C THR A 181 -9.81 -17.84 7.95
N LEU A 182 -9.32 -16.69 8.38
CA LEU A 182 -9.74 -15.40 7.87
C LEU A 182 -9.47 -15.25 6.36
N ARG A 183 -8.31 -15.73 5.89
CA ARG A 183 -8.00 -15.76 4.45
C ARG A 183 -9.00 -16.58 3.64
N ASN A 184 -9.49 -17.68 4.19
CA ASN A 184 -10.45 -18.54 3.50
C ASN A 184 -11.89 -17.98 3.52
N GLU A 185 -12.20 -17.09 4.47
CA GLU A 185 -13.50 -16.43 4.57
C GLU A 185 -13.60 -15.16 3.70
N LEU A 186 -12.46 -14.51 3.45
CA LEU A 186 -12.42 -13.27 2.68
C LEU A 186 -12.28 -13.51 1.18
N PRO A 187 -12.85 -12.66 0.33
CA PRO A 187 -12.49 -12.58 -1.08
C PRO A 187 -10.97 -12.38 -1.23
N VAL A 188 -10.37 -13.07 -2.20
CA VAL A 188 -8.93 -13.04 -2.44
C VAL A 188 -8.41 -11.60 -2.59
N SER A 189 -9.12 -10.75 -3.32
CA SER A 189 -8.76 -9.34 -3.52
C SER A 189 -8.70 -8.56 -2.20
N LYS A 190 -9.65 -8.77 -1.28
CA LYS A 190 -9.64 -8.13 0.04
C LYS A 190 -8.50 -8.64 0.91
N TRP A 191 -8.26 -9.95 0.92
CA TRP A 191 -7.13 -10.51 1.64
C TRP A 191 -5.81 -9.94 1.13
N GLN A 192 -5.59 -9.95 -0.18
CA GLN A 192 -4.36 -9.43 -0.78
C GLN A 192 -4.17 -7.94 -0.48
N ALA A 193 -5.21 -7.13 -0.63
CA ALA A 193 -5.10 -5.70 -0.38
C ALA A 193 -4.88 -5.40 1.12
N GLN A 194 -5.79 -5.82 1.98
CA GLN A 194 -5.86 -5.34 3.37
C GLN A 194 -4.90 -6.08 4.31
N TYR A 195 -4.66 -7.37 4.08
CA TYR A 195 -3.82 -8.19 4.95
C TYR A 195 -2.42 -8.43 4.39
N GLN A 196 -2.28 -8.58 3.07
CA GLN A 196 -0.97 -8.75 2.45
C GLN A 196 -0.37 -7.43 1.94
N GLN A 197 -1.11 -6.32 2.00
CA GLN A 197 -0.71 -4.99 1.53
C GLN A 197 -0.34 -4.95 0.02
N ASP A 198 -0.81 -5.94 -0.73
CA ASP A 198 -0.58 -6.11 -2.16
C ASP A 198 -1.92 -6.18 -2.91
N PRO A 199 -2.57 -5.03 -3.19
CA PRO A 199 -3.85 -5.02 -3.88
C PRO A 199 -3.71 -5.56 -5.30
N THR A 200 -4.47 -6.60 -5.60
CA THR A 200 -4.66 -7.12 -6.94
C THR A 200 -5.86 -6.43 -7.60
N SER A 201 -5.83 -6.18 -8.90
CA SER A 201 -7.03 -5.70 -9.60
C SER A 201 -8.01 -6.87 -9.77
N GLU A 202 -9.23 -6.74 -9.23
CA GLU A 202 -10.31 -7.70 -9.53
C GLU A 202 -10.62 -7.73 -11.03
N GLU A 203 -10.51 -6.59 -11.72
CA GLU A 203 -10.60 -6.49 -13.18
C GLU A 203 -9.40 -7.10 -13.92
N GLY A 204 -8.28 -7.37 -13.22
CA GLY A 204 -7.05 -7.90 -13.82
C GLY A 204 -6.93 -9.41 -13.83
N ALA A 205 -7.81 -10.14 -13.18
CA ALA A 205 -7.90 -11.58 -13.35
C ALA A 205 -8.68 -11.87 -14.64
N ILE A 206 -8.03 -11.66 -15.79
CA ILE A 206 -8.54 -12.08 -17.11
C ILE A 206 -8.91 -13.56 -17.06
N VAL A 207 -8.20 -14.32 -16.22
CA VAL A 207 -8.47 -15.75 -15.97
C VAL A 207 -8.91 -15.93 -14.53
N LYS A 208 -10.17 -16.27 -14.31
CA LYS A 208 -10.74 -16.49 -12.98
C LYS A 208 -10.34 -17.86 -12.45
N ARG A 209 -10.11 -17.95 -11.12
CA ARG A 209 -9.72 -19.20 -10.47
C ARG A 209 -10.74 -20.35 -10.73
N GLU A 210 -12.00 -20.03 -10.78
CA GLU A 210 -13.10 -20.97 -11.05
C GLU A 210 -13.07 -21.57 -12.46
N TRP A 211 -12.28 -21.03 -13.38
CA TRP A 211 -12.09 -21.54 -14.73
C TRP A 211 -10.99 -22.59 -14.82
N TRP A 212 -10.19 -22.76 -13.74
CA TRP A 212 -9.12 -23.73 -13.69
C TRP A 212 -9.65 -25.07 -13.23
N ASN A 213 -9.45 -26.09 -14.02
CA ASN A 213 -9.58 -27.48 -13.61
C ASN A 213 -8.26 -27.96 -13.05
N VAL A 214 -8.31 -28.69 -11.93
CA VAL A 214 -7.12 -29.27 -11.33
C VAL A 214 -6.85 -30.63 -11.97
N TRP A 215 -5.60 -30.86 -12.39
CA TRP A 215 -5.17 -32.17 -12.84
C TRP A 215 -4.99 -33.10 -11.64
N GLU A 216 -5.76 -34.20 -11.60
CA GLU A 216 -5.83 -35.08 -10.41
C GLU A 216 -4.86 -36.27 -10.47
N LYS A 217 -4.14 -36.47 -11.60
CA LYS A 217 -3.18 -37.60 -11.76
C LYS A 217 -1.78 -37.17 -11.33
N ASP A 218 -0.96 -38.14 -10.85
CA ASP A 218 0.39 -37.92 -10.34
C ASP A 218 1.39 -37.42 -11.40
N SER A 219 1.11 -37.58 -12.66
CA SER A 219 1.95 -37.12 -13.77
C SER A 219 1.12 -36.35 -14.80
N PRO A 220 1.70 -35.33 -15.47
CA PRO A 220 1.01 -34.63 -16.53
C PRO A 220 0.67 -35.60 -17.71
N PRO A 221 -0.32 -35.23 -18.56
CA PRO A 221 -0.63 -35.99 -19.75
C PRO A 221 0.53 -35.97 -20.73
N LEU A 222 0.56 -36.96 -21.65
CA LEU A 222 1.51 -36.95 -22.74
C LEU A 222 1.22 -35.77 -23.67
N CYS A 223 2.06 -34.73 -23.62
CA CYS A 223 1.91 -33.55 -24.42
C CYS A 223 2.45 -33.78 -25.86
N GLN A 224 1.73 -33.31 -26.86
CA GLN A 224 2.20 -33.35 -28.24
C GLN A 224 3.29 -32.31 -28.51
N PHE A 225 3.17 -31.14 -27.85
CA PHE A 225 4.18 -30.09 -27.83
C PHE A 225 4.03 -29.20 -26.60
N ILE A 226 5.08 -28.46 -26.29
CA ILE A 226 5.12 -27.52 -25.18
C ILE A 226 5.28 -26.11 -25.74
N ILE A 227 4.55 -25.17 -25.15
CA ILE A 227 4.61 -23.75 -25.51
C ILE A 227 5.04 -22.96 -24.28
N GLN A 228 5.96 -22.02 -24.46
CA GLN A 228 6.29 -21.03 -23.45
C GLN A 228 5.79 -19.65 -23.88
N SER A 229 5.20 -18.94 -22.93
CA SER A 229 4.80 -17.54 -23.09
C SER A 229 5.56 -16.67 -22.12
N TRP A 230 6.34 -15.72 -22.65
CA TRP A 230 7.17 -14.81 -21.89
C TRP A 230 6.60 -13.40 -21.89
N ASP A 231 6.44 -12.82 -20.71
CA ASP A 231 6.22 -11.40 -20.49
C ASP A 231 7.48 -10.83 -19.80
N THR A 232 8.15 -9.88 -20.45
CA THR A 232 9.51 -9.48 -20.05
C THR A 232 9.57 -8.01 -19.64
N ALA A 233 10.15 -7.74 -18.46
CA ALA A 233 10.53 -6.41 -18.01
C ALA A 233 12.04 -6.19 -18.17
N PHE A 234 12.46 -4.97 -18.56
CA PHE A 234 13.85 -4.68 -18.91
C PHE A 234 14.71 -4.18 -17.77
N LEU A 235 14.15 -3.86 -16.59
CA LEU A 235 14.88 -3.24 -15.48
C LEU A 235 14.68 -4.02 -14.17
N LYS A 236 15.80 -4.29 -13.47
CA LYS A 236 15.80 -4.90 -12.13
C LYS A 236 15.82 -3.81 -11.06
N THR A 237 14.69 -3.14 -10.87
CA THR A 237 14.50 -2.25 -9.71
C THR A 237 13.39 -2.80 -8.82
N GLN A 238 13.38 -2.45 -7.53
CA GLN A 238 12.26 -2.81 -6.63
C GLN A 238 10.90 -2.28 -7.13
N ARG A 239 10.93 -1.36 -8.10
CA ARG A 239 9.79 -0.67 -8.71
C ARG A 239 9.46 -1.14 -10.13
N SER A 240 10.29 -2.03 -10.74
CA SER A 240 10.03 -2.55 -12.08
C SER A 240 9.06 -3.72 -12.05
N ASP A 241 8.37 -3.94 -13.16
CA ASP A 241 7.52 -5.12 -13.35
C ASP A 241 8.35 -6.41 -13.31
N PHE A 242 7.69 -7.52 -13.01
CA PHE A 242 8.30 -8.84 -13.08
C PHE A 242 8.47 -9.27 -14.53
N SER A 243 9.53 -10.03 -14.79
CA SER A 243 9.56 -10.92 -15.95
C SER A 243 8.87 -12.23 -15.57
N ALA A 244 7.96 -12.70 -16.38
CA ALA A 244 7.19 -13.91 -16.13
C ALA A 244 7.23 -14.86 -17.33
N CYS A 245 7.20 -16.17 -17.05
CA CYS A 245 7.06 -17.20 -18.04
C CYS A 245 5.97 -18.19 -17.61
N THR A 246 5.13 -18.60 -18.53
CA THR A 246 4.22 -19.73 -18.34
C THR A 246 4.53 -20.82 -19.35
N THR A 247 4.68 -22.06 -18.87
CA THR A 247 4.96 -23.24 -19.69
C THR A 247 3.71 -24.09 -19.79
N TRP A 248 3.22 -24.32 -20.98
CA TRP A 248 1.99 -25.03 -21.28
C TRP A 248 2.25 -26.28 -22.08
N GLY A 249 1.66 -27.39 -21.67
CA GLY A 249 1.59 -28.61 -22.47
C GLY A 249 0.27 -28.64 -23.27
N VAL A 250 0.37 -28.95 -24.54
CA VAL A 250 -0.80 -29.21 -25.41
C VAL A 250 -0.98 -30.71 -25.55
N PHE A 251 -2.13 -31.24 -25.17
CA PHE A 251 -2.43 -32.66 -25.22
C PHE A 251 -3.81 -32.91 -25.80
N ILE A 252 -4.06 -34.13 -26.22
CA ILE A 252 -5.40 -34.58 -26.63
C ILE A 252 -6.07 -35.26 -25.46
N ASN A 253 -7.22 -34.77 -25.06
CA ASN A 253 -8.05 -35.41 -24.07
C ASN A 253 -8.66 -36.68 -24.68
N GLU A 254 -8.38 -37.84 -24.10
CA GLU A 254 -8.80 -39.16 -24.60
C GLU A 254 -10.34 -39.34 -24.58
N GLU A 255 -11.04 -38.62 -23.68
CA GLU A 255 -12.50 -38.72 -23.55
C GLU A 255 -13.24 -37.86 -24.58
N THR A 256 -12.73 -36.65 -24.82
CA THR A 256 -13.37 -35.66 -25.69
C THR A 256 -12.80 -35.62 -27.11
N ASN A 257 -11.61 -36.21 -27.28
CA ASN A 257 -10.81 -36.15 -28.51
C ASN A 257 -10.48 -34.70 -28.97
N ASN A 258 -10.49 -33.75 -28.03
CA ASN A 258 -10.16 -32.37 -28.28
C ASN A 258 -8.75 -32.03 -27.76
N TYR A 259 -8.14 -30.98 -28.35
CA TYR A 259 -6.93 -30.38 -27.83
C TYR A 259 -7.27 -29.60 -26.55
N GLU A 260 -6.51 -29.88 -25.52
CA GLU A 260 -6.57 -29.18 -24.23
C GLU A 260 -5.18 -28.69 -23.84
N LEU A 261 -5.17 -27.72 -22.89
CA LEU A 261 -3.95 -27.11 -22.37
C LEU A 261 -3.79 -27.45 -20.89
N ILE A 262 -2.58 -27.82 -20.50
CA ILE A 262 -2.20 -27.97 -19.09
C ILE A 262 -1.08 -27.00 -18.77
N LEU A 263 -1.20 -26.24 -17.67
CA LEU A 263 -0.12 -25.42 -17.14
C LEU A 263 0.88 -26.34 -16.45
N LEU A 264 2.08 -26.45 -16.99
CA LEU A 264 3.14 -27.31 -16.47
C LEU A 264 4.02 -26.57 -15.45
N ASP A 265 4.29 -25.28 -15.71
CA ASP A 265 5.11 -24.44 -14.85
C ASP A 265 4.75 -22.96 -15.00
N ALA A 266 5.02 -22.18 -13.93
CA ALA A 266 4.86 -20.73 -13.93
C ALA A 266 6.02 -20.10 -13.17
N TYR A 267 6.80 -19.29 -13.86
CA TYR A 267 7.97 -18.59 -13.33
C TYR A 267 7.71 -17.09 -13.28
N GLN A 268 8.18 -16.42 -12.24
CA GLN A 268 8.08 -14.97 -12.09
C GLN A 268 9.25 -14.44 -11.25
N GLU A 269 10.06 -13.53 -11.83
CA GLU A 269 11.15 -12.90 -11.11
C GLU A 269 11.49 -11.51 -11.70
N ARG A 270 12.16 -10.66 -10.90
CA ARG A 270 12.73 -9.39 -11.37
C ARG A 270 14.16 -9.64 -11.82
N LEU A 271 14.39 -9.60 -13.12
CA LEU A 271 15.68 -9.89 -13.72
C LEU A 271 16.13 -8.74 -14.62
N GLU A 272 17.44 -8.53 -14.69
CA GLU A 272 18.04 -7.73 -15.76
C GLU A 272 18.11 -8.55 -17.05
N PHE A 273 18.17 -7.87 -18.19
CA PHE A 273 18.15 -8.53 -19.49
C PHE A 273 19.20 -9.66 -19.65
N PRO A 274 20.47 -9.52 -19.18
CA PRO A 274 21.43 -10.61 -19.27
C PRO A 274 21.07 -11.84 -18.43
N GLU A 275 20.44 -11.63 -17.26
CA GLU A 275 19.97 -12.69 -16.38
C GLU A 275 18.72 -13.37 -16.98
N LEU A 276 17.77 -12.57 -17.46
CA LEU A 276 16.58 -13.05 -18.15
C LEU A 276 16.92 -13.95 -19.34
N LYS A 277 17.94 -13.56 -20.12
CA LYS A 277 18.41 -14.38 -21.25
C LYS A 277 18.93 -15.74 -20.80
N LYS A 278 19.65 -15.82 -19.66
CA LYS A 278 20.14 -17.10 -19.12
C LYS A 278 18.97 -17.98 -18.68
N VAL A 279 18.04 -17.41 -17.93
CA VAL A 279 16.85 -18.14 -17.47
C VAL A 279 16.03 -18.65 -18.66
N ALA A 280 15.82 -17.84 -19.69
CA ALA A 280 15.11 -18.28 -20.89
C ALA A 280 15.81 -19.45 -21.61
N TYR A 281 17.16 -19.50 -21.61
CA TYR A 281 17.89 -20.65 -22.15
C TYR A 281 17.82 -21.89 -21.24
N GLU A 282 17.74 -21.72 -19.92
CA GLU A 282 17.60 -22.85 -18.98
C GLU A 282 16.21 -23.47 -19.00
N TYR A 283 15.20 -22.69 -19.38
CA TYR A 283 13.82 -23.11 -19.51
C TYR A 283 13.51 -23.74 -20.90
N TYR A 284 14.37 -23.55 -21.88
CA TYR A 284 14.23 -24.14 -23.24
C TYR A 284 14.73 -25.57 -23.28
#